data_46186803913af832f14697c203a43f52
#
_entry.id   46186803913af832f14697c203a43f52
#
_cell.length_a   1.000
_cell.length_b   1.000
_cell.length_c   1.000
_cell.angle_alpha   90.00
_cell.angle_beta   90.00
_cell.angle_gamma   90.00
#
_symmetry.space_group_name_H-M   'P 1'
#
loop_
_entity.id
_entity.type
_entity.pdbx_description
1 polymer ?
#
loop_
_entity_poly.entity_id
_entity_poly.type
_entity_poly.pdbx_seq_one_letter_code
_entity_poly.pdbx_strand_id
1 'polypeptide(L)'
;MKRWINNKMPVILGPTACGKTAVAAGIAYEMDGEVISADSRQVYRGMDLGSGKDLSDYAVKGRNIPYHLIDIAEPGSEYNIFEYQKDFARVYADITGRGKLPVLCGGSGMYLEAVLKDYSLPEAPSDPAFTAQMETLGDETLLEELGRLKKLHSTTDTVDRRRMLRALEIELKRRDQDQNDVQGSRVPHMIFGINPGRETVRQRITERLESRLAGGMLEEVRSLLDQGIPPGRLKAYGLEYKYLTRHILGELSYDEMFRLLNTAIHQFAKRQMTWFRRMERQGMKIHWIEGNLPSSEKVKIIREILEMKRDVD
;
A
#
# COMPACT_ATOMS: atom_id res chain seq x y z
N MET A 1 7.34 28.05 -16.73
CA MET A 1 7.05 26.89 -15.86
C MET A 1 6.01 26.01 -16.57
N LYS A 2 6.37 24.80 -16.97
CA LYS A 2 5.38 23.83 -17.50
C LYS A 2 4.53 23.38 -16.31
N ARG A 3 3.32 23.93 -16.18
CA ARG A 3 2.30 23.36 -15.28
C ARG A 3 2.01 21.94 -15.78
N TRP A 4 2.11 20.94 -14.89
CA TRP A 4 1.76 19.58 -15.22
C TRP A 4 0.30 19.50 -15.70
N ILE A 5 0.04 18.62 -16.65
CA ILE A 5 -1.17 18.59 -17.49
C ILE A 5 -2.39 18.31 -16.62
N ASN A 6 -3.43 19.14 -16.71
CA ASN A 6 -4.74 19.00 -16.05
C ASN A 6 -4.76 19.00 -14.52
N ASN A 7 -3.70 19.36 -13.82
CA ASN A 7 -3.61 19.33 -12.35
C ASN A 7 -4.07 18.00 -11.71
N LYS A 8 -4.08 16.87 -12.47
CA LYS A 8 -4.49 15.56 -11.96
C LYS A 8 -3.27 14.68 -11.70
N MET A 9 -3.15 14.19 -10.49
CA MET A 9 -2.11 13.23 -10.10
C MET A 9 -2.35 11.88 -10.77
N PRO A 10 -1.41 11.32 -11.58
CA PRO A 10 -1.51 9.95 -12.05
C PRO A 10 -1.38 8.97 -10.87
N VAL A 11 -2.29 8.00 -10.83
CA VAL A 11 -2.27 6.91 -9.85
C VAL A 11 -2.05 5.61 -10.58
N ILE A 12 -0.91 4.96 -10.36
CA ILE A 12 -0.54 3.69 -10.98
C ILE A 12 -0.79 2.57 -9.98
N LEU A 13 -1.81 1.76 -10.22
CA LEU A 13 -2.15 0.63 -9.37
C LEU A 13 -2.10 -0.69 -10.13
N GLY A 14 -2.08 -1.78 -9.39
CA GLY A 14 -2.10 -3.13 -9.94
C GLY A 14 -1.68 -4.17 -8.90
N PRO A 15 -1.88 -5.46 -9.18
CA PRO A 15 -1.48 -6.53 -8.27
C PRO A 15 0.03 -6.58 -8.10
N THR A 16 0.48 -7.33 -7.09
CA THR A 16 1.92 -7.61 -6.96
C THR A 16 2.47 -8.25 -8.24
N ALA A 17 3.73 -8.02 -8.56
CA ALA A 17 4.42 -8.54 -9.76
C ALA A 17 3.86 -8.08 -11.13
N CYS A 18 3.06 -6.99 -11.21
CA CYS A 18 2.55 -6.47 -12.49
C CYS A 18 3.47 -5.44 -13.17
N GLY A 19 4.56 -5.02 -12.55
CA GLY A 19 5.50 -4.02 -13.10
C GLY A 19 5.04 -2.57 -12.98
N LYS A 20 4.16 -2.24 -12.01
CA LYS A 20 3.65 -0.88 -11.79
C LYS A 20 4.74 0.15 -11.46
N THR A 21 5.78 -0.23 -10.72
CA THR A 21 6.86 0.67 -10.28
C THR A 21 7.62 1.22 -11.49
N ALA A 22 8.05 0.36 -12.40
CA ALA A 22 8.73 0.78 -13.64
C ALA A 22 7.87 1.70 -14.51
N VAL A 23 6.53 1.48 -14.53
CA VAL A 23 5.60 2.38 -15.25
C VAL A 23 5.50 3.72 -14.55
N ALA A 24 5.36 3.75 -13.23
CA ALA A 24 5.28 5.01 -12.46
C ALA A 24 6.57 5.83 -12.60
N ALA A 25 7.73 5.20 -12.49
CA ALA A 25 9.02 5.85 -12.70
C ALA A 25 9.17 6.35 -14.14
N GLY A 26 8.70 5.61 -15.14
CA GLY A 26 8.67 6.05 -16.53
C GLY A 26 7.80 7.29 -16.77
N ILE A 27 6.61 7.35 -16.17
CA ILE A 27 5.75 8.54 -16.21
C ILE A 27 6.43 9.74 -15.53
N ALA A 28 7.02 9.54 -14.34
CA ALA A 28 7.73 10.57 -13.63
C ALA A 28 8.94 11.09 -14.44
N TYR A 29 9.67 10.19 -15.13
CA TYR A 29 10.75 10.58 -16.04
C TYR A 29 10.27 11.47 -17.19
N GLU A 30 9.22 11.06 -17.90
CA GLU A 30 8.72 11.75 -19.10
C GLU A 30 8.06 13.11 -18.76
N MET A 31 7.46 13.23 -17.58
CA MET A 31 6.64 14.38 -17.17
C MET A 31 7.29 15.23 -16.07
N ASP A 32 8.59 15.06 -15.83
CA ASP A 32 9.36 15.77 -14.79
C ASP A 32 8.71 15.67 -13.40
N GLY A 33 8.37 14.44 -13.02
CA GLY A 33 7.68 14.10 -11.78
C GLY A 33 8.53 13.34 -10.77
N GLU A 34 7.88 12.99 -9.66
CA GLU A 34 8.43 12.20 -8.56
C GLU A 34 7.38 11.18 -8.10
N VAL A 35 7.82 10.01 -7.65
CA VAL A 35 6.91 8.93 -7.27
C VAL A 35 6.63 8.95 -5.77
N ILE A 36 5.36 8.78 -5.39
CA ILE A 36 4.93 8.55 -4.00
C ILE A 36 4.48 7.10 -3.88
N SER A 37 5.12 6.33 -2.99
CA SER A 37 4.73 4.92 -2.77
C SER A 37 3.46 4.81 -1.94
N ALA A 38 2.52 3.96 -2.39
CA ALA A 38 1.35 3.53 -1.64
C ALA A 38 1.46 2.02 -1.31
N ASP A 39 2.57 1.65 -0.66
CA ASP A 39 2.81 0.29 -0.18
C ASP A 39 3.14 0.30 1.32
N SER A 40 2.28 -0.34 2.11
CA SER A 40 2.38 -0.37 3.58
C SER A 40 3.59 -1.13 4.13
N ARG A 41 4.36 -1.82 3.29
CA ARG A 41 5.51 -2.61 3.70
C ARG A 41 6.82 -1.94 3.32
N GLN A 42 6.83 -1.16 2.23
CA GLN A 42 8.04 -0.48 1.75
C GLN A 42 8.46 0.70 2.63
N VAL A 43 7.65 1.09 3.60
CA VAL A 43 7.96 2.18 4.54
C VAL A 43 9.11 1.86 5.49
N TYR A 44 9.39 0.58 5.77
CA TYR A 44 10.36 0.16 6.77
C TYR A 44 11.77 0.02 6.20
N ARG A 45 12.77 0.64 6.84
CA ARG A 45 14.19 0.58 6.45
C ARG A 45 14.76 -0.83 6.60
N GLY A 46 15.62 -1.24 5.66
CA GLY A 46 16.29 -2.55 5.72
C GLY A 46 15.36 -3.76 5.53
N MET A 47 14.10 -3.51 5.17
CA MET A 47 13.12 -4.53 4.81
C MET A 47 12.89 -4.48 3.29
N ASP A 48 13.85 -4.96 2.50
CA ASP A 48 13.94 -4.69 1.07
C ASP A 48 13.39 -5.85 0.21
N LEU A 49 13.99 -7.02 0.32
CA LEU A 49 13.61 -8.19 -0.48
C LEU A 49 12.22 -8.71 -0.10
N GLY A 50 11.93 -8.83 1.21
CA GLY A 50 10.64 -9.29 1.70
C GLY A 50 9.51 -8.30 1.46
N SER A 51 9.75 -6.99 1.40
CA SER A 51 8.75 -5.98 1.10
C SER A 51 8.57 -5.70 -0.39
N GLY A 52 9.54 -6.12 -1.18
CA GLY A 52 9.50 -5.91 -2.63
C GLY A 52 9.89 -4.52 -3.08
N LYS A 53 10.88 -3.92 -2.44
CA LYS A 53 11.48 -2.66 -2.87
C LYS A 53 12.44 -2.91 -4.04
N ASP A 54 11.91 -2.91 -5.25
CA ASP A 54 12.72 -3.02 -6.45
C ASP A 54 13.23 -1.60 -6.82
N LEU A 55 14.19 -1.07 -6.03
CA LEU A 55 14.67 0.32 -6.17
C LEU A 55 15.36 0.59 -7.51
N SER A 56 15.87 -0.44 -8.18
CA SER A 56 16.39 -0.35 -9.55
C SER A 56 15.36 0.12 -10.57
N ASP A 57 14.07 -0.11 -10.33
CA ASP A 57 12.99 0.37 -11.20
C ASP A 57 12.91 1.91 -11.27
N TYR A 58 13.47 2.62 -10.28
CA TYR A 58 13.52 4.08 -10.27
C TYR A 58 14.68 4.66 -11.09
N ALA A 59 15.59 3.82 -11.60
CA ALA A 59 16.64 4.24 -12.53
C ALA A 59 16.14 4.15 -13.98
N VAL A 60 15.72 5.27 -14.55
CA VAL A 60 15.17 5.35 -15.91
C VAL A 60 16.13 6.10 -16.83
N LYS A 61 16.63 5.43 -17.86
CA LYS A 61 17.55 6.01 -18.86
C LYS A 61 18.74 6.77 -18.23
N GLY A 62 19.32 6.19 -17.17
CA GLY A 62 20.47 6.76 -16.47
C GLY A 62 20.14 7.91 -15.49
N ARG A 63 18.88 8.25 -15.31
CA ARG A 63 18.42 9.22 -14.31
C ARG A 63 17.71 8.51 -13.17
N ASN A 64 18.09 8.81 -11.93
CA ASN A 64 17.36 8.36 -10.75
C ASN A 64 16.13 9.23 -10.55
N ILE A 65 14.96 8.59 -10.53
CA ILE A 65 13.68 9.24 -10.27
C ILE A 65 13.49 9.34 -8.76
N PRO A 66 13.24 10.53 -8.22
CA PRO A 66 12.94 10.69 -6.81
C PRO A 66 11.68 9.90 -6.42
N TYR A 67 11.78 9.21 -5.29
CA TYR A 67 10.66 8.48 -4.69
C TYR A 67 10.50 8.83 -3.22
N HIS A 68 9.28 8.71 -2.73
CA HIS A 68 8.89 9.12 -1.38
C HIS A 68 8.07 8.05 -0.71
N LEU A 69 8.03 8.06 0.63
CA LEU A 69 7.34 7.12 1.49
C LEU A 69 7.86 5.67 1.36
N ILE A 70 9.14 5.57 1.07
CA ILE A 70 9.94 4.34 1.15
C ILE A 70 11.06 4.63 2.16
N ASP A 71 11.38 3.66 3.02
CA ASP A 71 12.44 3.76 4.04
C ASP A 71 12.28 4.97 5.01
N ILE A 72 11.06 5.21 5.45
CA ILE A 72 10.72 6.33 6.35
C ILE A 72 10.48 5.92 7.80
N ALA A 73 10.33 4.64 8.08
CA ALA A 73 10.07 4.09 9.40
C ALA A 73 11.13 3.05 9.78
N GLU A 74 11.44 2.97 11.07
CA GLU A 74 12.38 1.94 11.56
C GLU A 74 11.66 0.59 11.70
N PRO A 75 12.32 -0.53 11.37
CA PRO A 75 11.78 -1.85 11.65
C PRO A 75 11.59 -2.01 13.16
N GLY A 76 10.48 -2.64 13.57
CA GLY A 76 10.08 -2.69 14.99
C GLY A 76 9.03 -1.65 15.37
N SER A 77 8.94 -0.52 14.66
CA SER A 77 7.92 0.51 14.88
C SER A 77 6.56 0.15 14.28
N GLU A 78 5.53 0.90 14.63
CA GLU A 78 4.23 0.87 13.96
C GLU A 78 4.12 2.07 13.02
N TYR A 79 3.67 1.79 11.80
CA TYR A 79 3.31 2.81 10.83
C TYR A 79 1.91 2.49 10.30
N ASN A 80 0.98 3.37 10.56
CA ASN A 80 -0.43 3.15 10.30
C ASN A 80 -0.95 4.05 9.15
N ILE A 81 -2.20 3.86 8.78
CA ILE A 81 -2.83 4.56 7.67
C ILE A 81 -2.99 6.07 7.92
N PHE A 82 -3.14 6.50 9.17
CA PHE A 82 -3.22 7.91 9.54
C PHE A 82 -1.86 8.61 9.33
N GLU A 83 -0.77 7.97 9.79
CA GLU A 83 0.58 8.46 9.55
C GLU A 83 0.86 8.54 8.04
N TYR A 84 0.42 7.54 7.28
CA TYR A 84 0.54 7.55 5.83
C TYR A 84 -0.20 8.73 5.18
N GLN A 85 -1.43 9.04 5.60
CA GLN A 85 -2.17 10.20 5.06
C GLN A 85 -1.47 11.52 5.34
N LYS A 86 -0.97 11.69 6.56
CA LYS A 86 -0.22 12.88 6.98
C LYS A 86 1.05 13.07 6.16
N ASP A 87 1.83 12.00 6.04
CA ASP A 87 3.07 12.02 5.26
C ASP A 87 2.80 12.20 3.76
N PHE A 88 1.75 11.56 3.23
CA PHE A 88 1.32 11.77 1.84
C PHE A 88 0.97 13.23 1.59
N ALA A 89 0.17 13.86 2.45
CA ALA A 89 -0.22 15.27 2.29
C ALA A 89 0.99 16.21 2.28
N ARG A 90 1.96 15.98 3.19
CA ARG A 90 3.21 16.73 3.27
C ARG A 90 4.04 16.57 2.00
N VAL A 91 4.26 15.34 1.53
CA VAL A 91 5.05 15.03 0.34
C VAL A 91 4.38 15.56 -0.93
N TYR A 92 3.05 15.38 -1.04
CA TYR A 92 2.27 15.91 -2.15
C TYR A 92 2.39 17.44 -2.27
N ALA A 93 2.26 18.15 -1.16
CA ALA A 93 2.40 19.61 -1.10
C ALA A 93 3.81 20.06 -1.48
N ASP A 94 4.85 19.36 -1.01
CA ASP A 94 6.25 19.67 -1.38
C ASP A 94 6.50 19.49 -2.88
N ILE A 95 6.13 18.33 -3.45
CA ILE A 95 6.33 18.05 -4.88
C ILE A 95 5.60 19.08 -5.73
N THR A 96 4.33 19.36 -5.42
CA THR A 96 3.51 20.32 -6.17
C THR A 96 4.00 21.76 -5.99
N GLY A 97 4.47 22.12 -4.78
CA GLY A 97 5.07 23.41 -4.48
C GLY A 97 6.35 23.69 -5.29
N ARG A 98 7.11 22.64 -5.61
CA ARG A 98 8.27 22.70 -6.52
C ARG A 98 7.88 22.66 -8.01
N GLY A 99 6.59 22.62 -8.33
CA GLY A 99 6.08 22.55 -9.71
C GLY A 99 6.31 21.19 -10.38
N LYS A 100 6.61 20.14 -9.63
CA LYS A 100 6.81 18.78 -10.12
C LYS A 100 5.49 17.98 -10.12
N LEU A 101 5.40 16.95 -10.98
CA LEU A 101 4.25 16.06 -11.04
C LEU A 101 4.36 14.98 -9.95
N PRO A 102 3.44 14.91 -8.97
CA PRO A 102 3.37 13.74 -8.09
C PRO A 102 2.75 12.56 -8.85
N VAL A 103 3.34 11.38 -8.75
CA VAL A 103 2.86 10.12 -9.32
C VAL A 103 2.66 9.13 -8.18
N LEU A 104 1.41 8.81 -7.85
CA LEU A 104 1.11 7.83 -6.80
C LEU A 104 1.23 6.41 -7.35
N CYS A 105 2.01 5.54 -6.70
CA CYS A 105 2.24 4.17 -7.14
C CYS A 105 2.04 3.16 -6.01
N GLY A 106 1.14 2.19 -6.16
CA GLY A 106 1.03 1.15 -5.15
C GLY A 106 0.00 0.08 -5.40
N GLY A 107 0.03 -0.92 -4.50
CA GLY A 107 -0.90 -2.06 -4.50
C GLY A 107 -1.71 -2.19 -3.21
N SER A 108 -1.46 -1.34 -2.20
CA SER A 108 -2.18 -1.35 -0.93
C SER A 108 -3.48 -0.55 -1.08
N GLY A 109 -4.58 -1.25 -1.39
CA GLY A 109 -5.86 -0.62 -1.71
C GLY A 109 -6.37 0.33 -0.62
N MET A 110 -6.14 0.00 0.65
CA MET A 110 -6.51 0.85 1.77
C MET A 110 -5.72 2.18 1.77
N TYR A 111 -4.41 2.15 1.47
CA TYR A 111 -3.58 3.36 1.38
C TYR A 111 -4.01 4.24 0.20
N LEU A 112 -4.30 3.61 -0.96
CA LEU A 112 -4.83 4.33 -2.12
C LEU A 112 -6.17 4.99 -1.80
N GLU A 113 -7.14 4.25 -1.26
CA GLU A 113 -8.45 4.81 -0.91
C GLU A 113 -8.37 5.93 0.13
N ALA A 114 -7.48 5.81 1.12
CA ALA A 114 -7.31 6.80 2.17
C ALA A 114 -6.95 8.19 1.63
N VAL A 115 -6.15 8.25 0.56
CA VAL A 115 -5.72 9.53 -0.03
C VAL A 115 -6.58 9.96 -1.22
N LEU A 116 -7.28 9.03 -1.89
CA LEU A 116 -8.10 9.34 -3.06
C LEU A 116 -9.56 9.67 -2.71
N LYS A 117 -10.08 9.13 -1.60
CA LYS A 117 -11.46 9.33 -1.14
C LYS A 117 -11.61 10.37 -0.04
N ASP A 118 -10.48 10.95 0.38
CA ASP A 118 -10.50 11.91 1.47
C ASP A 118 -11.19 11.35 2.74
N TYR A 119 -10.74 10.16 3.17
CA TYR A 119 -11.17 9.65 4.46
C TYR A 119 -10.64 10.58 5.55
N SER A 120 -11.52 11.30 6.22
CA SER A 120 -11.21 11.90 7.50
C SER A 120 -10.97 10.77 8.50
N LEU A 121 -9.72 10.37 8.65
CA LEU A 121 -9.33 9.44 9.71
C LEU A 121 -9.06 10.29 10.95
N PRO A 122 -9.79 10.08 12.05
CA PRO A 122 -9.51 10.81 13.28
C PRO A 122 -8.10 10.48 13.77
N GLU A 123 -7.42 11.49 14.31
CA GLU A 123 -6.16 11.28 15.01
C GLU A 123 -6.48 10.48 16.30
N ALA A 124 -6.34 9.17 16.19
CA ALA A 124 -6.60 8.26 17.30
C ALA A 124 -5.30 7.47 17.60
N PRO A 125 -4.34 8.08 18.33
CA PRO A 125 -3.22 7.30 18.86
C PRO A 125 -3.78 6.17 19.71
N SER A 126 -3.14 4.99 19.63
CA SER A 126 -3.54 3.86 20.46
C SER A 126 -3.45 4.25 21.93
N ASP A 127 -4.53 4.05 22.65
CA ASP A 127 -4.60 4.28 24.10
C ASP A 127 -4.50 2.93 24.83
N PRO A 128 -3.31 2.61 25.43
CA PRO A 128 -3.14 1.36 26.15
C PRO A 128 -4.12 1.19 27.33
N ALA A 129 -4.49 2.29 27.99
CA ALA A 129 -5.44 2.25 29.12
C ALA A 129 -6.85 1.91 28.64
N PHE A 130 -7.29 2.52 27.54
CA PHE A 130 -8.56 2.20 26.89
C PHE A 130 -8.56 0.73 26.42
N THR A 131 -7.49 0.29 25.76
CA THR A 131 -7.36 -1.10 25.29
C THR A 131 -7.46 -2.08 26.46
N ALA A 132 -6.73 -1.85 27.55
CA ALA A 132 -6.79 -2.70 28.75
C ALA A 132 -8.19 -2.72 29.39
N GLN A 133 -8.88 -1.60 29.44
CA GLN A 133 -10.26 -1.54 29.94
C GLN A 133 -11.22 -2.34 29.05
N MET A 134 -11.12 -2.19 27.74
CA MET A 134 -12.00 -2.89 26.78
C MET A 134 -11.66 -4.38 26.63
N GLU A 135 -10.42 -4.79 26.92
CA GLU A 135 -10.03 -6.21 26.95
C GLU A 135 -10.76 -7.02 28.03
N THR A 136 -11.34 -6.38 29.04
CA THR A 136 -12.15 -7.06 30.06
C THR A 136 -13.55 -7.45 29.55
N LEU A 137 -14.02 -6.86 28.45
CA LEU A 137 -15.34 -7.13 27.88
C LEU A 137 -15.33 -8.37 26.99
N GLY A 138 -16.45 -9.08 26.93
CA GLY A 138 -16.63 -10.21 25.99
C GLY A 138 -16.76 -9.73 24.54
N ASP A 139 -16.47 -10.62 23.58
CA ASP A 139 -16.51 -10.31 22.14
C ASP A 139 -17.90 -9.87 21.68
N GLU A 140 -18.96 -10.47 22.23
CA GLU A 140 -20.35 -10.10 21.92
C GLU A 140 -20.66 -8.65 22.35
N THR A 141 -20.22 -8.27 23.55
CA THR A 141 -20.39 -6.88 24.06
C THR A 141 -19.63 -5.87 23.20
N LEU A 142 -18.39 -6.21 22.80
CA LEU A 142 -17.60 -5.36 21.91
C LEU A 142 -18.27 -5.18 20.55
N LEU A 143 -18.88 -6.24 19.99
CA LEU A 143 -19.61 -6.19 18.72
C LEU A 143 -20.89 -5.35 18.84
N GLU A 144 -21.63 -5.45 19.94
CA GLU A 144 -22.81 -4.64 20.20
C GLU A 144 -22.45 -3.17 20.29
N GLU A 145 -21.42 -2.82 21.08
CA GLU A 145 -20.97 -1.42 21.22
C GLU A 145 -20.49 -0.87 19.87
N LEU A 146 -19.71 -1.63 19.10
CA LEU A 146 -19.27 -1.22 17.78
C LEU A 146 -20.45 -1.05 16.80
N GLY A 147 -21.46 -1.95 16.88
CA GLY A 147 -22.68 -1.89 16.08
C GLY A 147 -23.56 -0.67 16.36
N ARG A 148 -23.53 -0.13 17.61
CA ARG A 148 -24.21 1.12 18.01
C ARG A 148 -23.53 2.36 17.43
N LEU A 149 -22.21 2.29 17.21
CA LEU A 149 -21.40 3.42 16.74
C LEU A 149 -21.34 3.51 15.23
N LYS A 150 -21.31 2.36 14.54
CA LYS A 150 -21.25 2.31 13.07
C LYS A 150 -21.95 1.08 12.50
N LYS A 151 -22.32 1.17 11.22
CA LYS A 151 -22.77 -0.02 10.47
C LYS A 151 -21.60 -1.01 10.32
N LEU A 152 -21.75 -2.19 10.90
CA LEU A 152 -20.73 -3.24 10.85
C LEU A 152 -20.53 -3.73 9.42
N HIS A 153 -19.27 -3.79 8.98
CA HIS A 153 -18.90 -4.51 7.77
C HIS A 153 -18.66 -5.97 8.12
N SER A 154 -19.48 -6.86 7.56
CA SER A 154 -19.64 -8.28 7.93
C SER A 154 -18.39 -9.15 7.91
N THR A 155 -17.22 -8.67 7.54
CA THR A 155 -16.01 -9.49 7.39
C THR A 155 -14.70 -8.84 7.84
N THR A 156 -14.66 -7.55 8.15
CA THR A 156 -13.39 -6.86 8.49
C THR A 156 -13.31 -6.46 9.96
N ASP A 157 -14.43 -6.07 10.53
CA ASP A 157 -14.47 -5.54 11.89
C ASP A 157 -14.61 -6.65 12.94
N THR A 158 -15.04 -7.87 12.53
CA THR A 158 -15.39 -8.97 13.42
C THR A 158 -14.40 -10.15 13.38
N VAL A 159 -13.36 -10.10 12.56
CA VAL A 159 -12.46 -11.23 12.31
C VAL A 159 -11.47 -11.46 13.44
N ASP A 160 -11.18 -10.44 14.24
CA ASP A 160 -10.19 -10.55 15.30
C ASP A 160 -10.43 -9.47 16.36
N ARG A 161 -10.35 -9.89 17.62
CA ARG A 161 -10.60 -9.06 18.80
C ARG A 161 -9.80 -7.75 18.80
N ARG A 162 -8.51 -7.78 18.40
CA ARG A 162 -7.66 -6.59 18.32
C ARG A 162 -8.21 -5.55 17.34
N ARG A 163 -8.80 -6.02 16.24
CA ARG A 163 -9.43 -5.13 15.24
C ARG A 163 -10.73 -4.53 15.75
N MET A 164 -11.55 -5.32 16.50
CA MET A 164 -12.76 -4.82 17.14
C MET A 164 -12.44 -3.70 18.14
N LEU A 165 -11.49 -3.95 19.03
CA LEU A 165 -11.01 -2.97 20.01
C LEU A 165 -10.52 -1.69 19.34
N ARG A 166 -9.71 -1.82 18.28
CA ARG A 166 -9.19 -0.65 17.54
C ARG A 166 -10.30 0.11 16.81
N ALA A 167 -11.26 -0.59 16.22
CA ALA A 167 -12.39 0.03 15.56
C ALA A 167 -13.27 0.79 16.57
N LEU A 168 -13.50 0.22 17.74
CA LEU A 168 -14.27 0.85 18.83
C LEU A 168 -13.56 2.12 19.32
N GLU A 169 -12.25 2.05 19.56
CA GLU A 169 -11.43 3.19 19.96
C GLU A 169 -11.52 4.36 18.96
N ILE A 170 -11.41 4.06 17.67
CA ILE A 170 -11.50 5.06 16.60
C ILE A 170 -12.89 5.71 16.57
N GLU A 171 -13.96 4.93 16.64
CA GLU A 171 -15.33 5.47 16.57
C GLU A 171 -15.71 6.30 17.81
N LEU A 172 -15.24 5.92 18.99
CA LEU A 172 -15.46 6.71 20.21
C LEU A 172 -14.72 8.04 20.15
N LYS A 173 -13.44 8.04 19.76
CA LYS A 173 -12.65 9.27 19.58
C LYS A 173 -13.23 10.18 18.48
N ARG A 174 -13.82 9.59 17.43
CA ARG A 174 -14.51 10.36 16.38
C ARG A 174 -15.75 11.08 16.89
N ARG A 175 -16.41 10.52 17.89
CA ARG A 175 -17.59 11.12 18.53
C ARG A 175 -17.23 12.28 19.45
N ASP A 176 -16.09 12.19 20.15
CA ASP A 176 -15.60 13.18 21.09
C ASP A 176 -14.92 14.37 20.39
N GLN A 177 -14.40 14.17 19.20
CA GLN A 177 -13.89 15.23 18.34
C GLN A 177 -15.10 15.82 17.62
N ASP A 178 -15.58 16.99 18.09
CA ASP A 178 -16.57 17.79 17.38
C ASP A 178 -16.28 17.78 15.87
N GLN A 179 -17.35 17.63 15.07
CA GLN A 179 -17.35 17.58 13.61
C GLN A 179 -16.79 18.87 12.97
N ASN A 180 -15.62 19.28 13.35
CA ASN A 180 -14.82 20.13 12.50
C ASN A 180 -14.28 19.23 11.37
N ASP A 181 -15.16 19.00 10.38
CA ASP A 181 -14.80 18.54 9.07
C ASP A 181 -13.59 19.37 8.59
N VAL A 182 -12.41 18.87 8.86
CA VAL A 182 -11.27 19.20 7.99
C VAL A 182 -11.63 18.55 6.67
N GLN A 183 -12.42 19.27 5.86
CA GLN A 183 -12.60 18.95 4.44
C GLN A 183 -11.20 18.90 3.85
N GLY A 184 -10.61 17.70 3.85
CA GLY A 184 -9.37 17.44 3.17
C GLY A 184 -9.60 17.77 1.70
N SER A 185 -8.77 18.60 1.12
CA SER A 185 -8.86 18.97 -0.27
C SER A 185 -8.66 17.73 -1.13
N ARG A 186 -9.76 17.27 -1.76
CA ARG A 186 -9.75 16.08 -2.62
C ARG A 186 -8.69 16.25 -3.70
N VAL A 187 -7.62 15.45 -3.64
CA VAL A 187 -6.53 15.51 -4.61
C VAL A 187 -7.06 15.15 -6.00
N PRO A 188 -7.02 16.06 -6.98
CA PRO A 188 -7.43 15.72 -8.36
C PRO A 188 -6.53 14.61 -8.89
N HIS A 189 -7.14 13.52 -9.38
CA HIS A 189 -6.36 12.34 -9.80
C HIS A 189 -6.97 11.63 -11.02
N MET A 190 -6.15 10.79 -11.64
CA MET A 190 -6.55 9.86 -12.69
C MET A 190 -5.91 8.50 -12.44
N ILE A 191 -6.72 7.44 -12.40
CA ILE A 191 -6.28 6.11 -12.00
C ILE A 191 -6.03 5.24 -13.22
N PHE A 192 -4.84 4.61 -13.26
CA PHE A 192 -4.41 3.65 -14.27
C PHE A 192 -4.10 2.32 -13.61
N GLY A 193 -4.78 1.26 -14.05
CA GLY A 193 -4.60 -0.09 -13.54
C GLY A 193 -3.73 -0.92 -14.50
N ILE A 194 -2.65 -1.52 -13.99
CA ILE A 194 -1.81 -2.42 -14.79
C ILE A 194 -2.26 -3.86 -14.54
N ASN A 195 -2.76 -4.52 -15.60
CA ASN A 195 -3.28 -5.89 -15.49
C ASN A 195 -2.69 -6.81 -16.59
N PRO A 196 -1.66 -7.61 -16.27
CA PRO A 196 -1.09 -8.57 -17.24
C PRO A 196 -1.89 -9.88 -17.36
N GLY A 197 -3.05 -9.96 -16.73
CA GLY A 197 -3.82 -11.19 -16.67
C GLY A 197 -3.38 -12.13 -15.54
N ARG A 198 -4.29 -13.05 -15.17
CA ARG A 198 -4.13 -13.89 -13.97
C ARG A 198 -2.94 -14.85 -14.07
N GLU A 199 -2.79 -15.53 -15.20
CA GLU A 199 -1.75 -16.54 -15.34
C GLU A 199 -0.35 -15.92 -15.36
N THR A 200 -0.17 -14.81 -16.07
CA THR A 200 1.08 -14.04 -16.08
C THR A 200 1.46 -13.53 -14.68
N VAL A 201 0.47 -13.03 -13.91
CA VAL A 201 0.71 -12.61 -12.52
C VAL A 201 1.17 -13.78 -11.66
N ARG A 202 0.55 -14.96 -11.80
CA ARG A 202 0.93 -16.15 -11.02
C ARG A 202 2.34 -16.60 -11.33
N GLN A 203 2.70 -16.69 -12.60
CA GLN A 203 4.04 -17.05 -13.03
C GLN A 203 5.08 -16.07 -12.47
N ARG A 204 4.88 -14.77 -12.68
CA ARG A 204 5.80 -13.72 -12.20
C ARG A 204 5.93 -13.68 -10.68
N ILE A 205 4.88 -14.02 -9.93
CA ILE A 205 4.94 -14.14 -8.47
C ILE A 205 5.90 -15.26 -8.07
N THR A 206 5.75 -16.44 -8.65
CA THR A 206 6.60 -17.59 -8.32
C THR A 206 8.07 -17.34 -8.69
N GLU A 207 8.35 -16.90 -9.93
CA GLU A 207 9.69 -16.55 -10.39
C GLU A 207 10.37 -15.49 -9.51
N ARG A 208 9.62 -14.47 -9.13
CA ARG A 208 10.13 -13.41 -8.23
C ARG A 208 10.40 -13.91 -6.83
N LEU A 209 9.55 -14.79 -6.28
CA LEU A 209 9.78 -15.41 -4.98
C LEU A 209 11.05 -16.24 -4.98
N GLU A 210 11.25 -17.10 -5.99
CA GLU A 210 12.46 -17.91 -6.17
C GLU A 210 13.71 -17.04 -6.27
N SER A 211 13.67 -16.01 -7.13
CA SER A 211 14.78 -15.07 -7.29
C SER A 211 15.18 -14.36 -6.01
N ARG A 212 14.19 -13.91 -5.21
CA ARG A 212 14.45 -13.22 -3.94
C ARG A 212 14.95 -14.14 -2.85
N LEU A 213 14.46 -15.37 -2.79
CA LEU A 213 15.01 -16.38 -1.87
C LEU A 213 16.46 -16.68 -2.20
N ALA A 214 16.81 -16.84 -3.49
CA ALA A 214 18.19 -16.99 -3.93
C ALA A 214 19.04 -15.72 -3.70
N GLY A 215 18.40 -14.55 -3.68
CA GLY A 215 19.02 -13.23 -3.48
C GLY A 215 19.23 -12.82 -2.02
N GLY A 216 18.98 -13.70 -1.04
CA GLY A 216 19.26 -13.42 0.38
C GLY A 216 18.07 -12.98 1.22
N MET A 217 16.83 -13.27 0.79
CA MET A 217 15.64 -12.87 1.56
C MET A 217 15.54 -13.56 2.93
N LEU A 218 16.10 -14.77 3.10
CA LEU A 218 16.21 -15.44 4.40
C LEU A 218 17.22 -14.73 5.32
N GLU A 219 18.33 -14.31 4.76
CA GLU A 219 19.40 -13.57 5.44
C GLU A 219 18.91 -12.21 5.92
N GLU A 220 18.09 -11.53 5.12
CA GLU A 220 17.43 -10.27 5.54
C GLU A 220 16.61 -10.50 6.81
N VAL A 221 15.79 -11.55 6.86
CA VAL A 221 14.96 -11.83 8.05
C VAL A 221 15.81 -12.26 9.25
N ARG A 222 16.89 -13.04 9.07
CA ARG A 222 17.82 -13.38 10.14
C ARG A 222 18.47 -12.14 10.73
N SER A 223 18.96 -11.24 9.88
CA SER A 223 19.55 -9.97 10.30
C SER A 223 18.60 -9.12 11.13
N LEU A 224 17.33 -9.06 10.76
CA LEU A 224 16.31 -8.34 11.53
C LEU A 224 16.05 -8.98 12.90
N LEU A 225 16.06 -10.31 12.99
CA LEU A 225 15.99 -11.03 14.28
C LEU A 225 17.20 -10.78 15.15
N ASP A 226 18.41 -10.80 14.58
CA ASP A 226 19.68 -10.55 15.26
C ASP A 226 19.78 -9.10 15.77
N GLN A 227 19.12 -8.14 15.11
CA GLN A 227 18.95 -6.77 15.58
C GLN A 227 17.95 -6.65 16.75
N GLY A 228 17.35 -7.75 17.19
CA GLY A 228 16.47 -7.78 18.36
C GLY A 228 14.99 -7.51 18.03
N ILE A 229 14.57 -7.51 16.74
CA ILE A 229 13.17 -7.34 16.42
C ILE A 229 12.39 -8.61 16.82
N PRO A 230 11.37 -8.49 17.67
CA PRO A 230 10.64 -9.66 18.16
C PRO A 230 10.00 -10.46 17.02
N PRO A 231 10.06 -11.80 17.03
CA PRO A 231 9.47 -12.64 15.99
C PRO A 231 7.98 -12.38 15.73
N GLY A 232 7.22 -12.08 16.79
CA GLY A 232 5.80 -11.72 16.66
C GLY A 232 5.60 -10.43 15.85
N ARG A 233 6.53 -9.49 15.98
CA ARG A 233 6.51 -8.24 15.22
C ARG A 233 6.82 -8.48 13.75
N LEU A 234 7.87 -9.25 13.45
CA LEU A 234 8.22 -9.62 12.08
C LEU A 234 7.07 -10.36 11.38
N LYS A 235 6.45 -11.33 12.06
CA LYS A 235 5.27 -12.04 11.52
C LYS A 235 4.10 -11.10 11.16
N ALA A 236 4.01 -9.92 11.74
CA ALA A 236 2.96 -8.93 11.48
C ALA A 236 3.26 -8.02 10.26
N TYR A 237 4.50 -7.90 9.81
CA TYR A 237 4.87 -7.01 8.69
C TYR A 237 4.46 -7.52 7.30
N GLY A 238 4.01 -8.75 7.16
CA GLY A 238 3.50 -9.25 5.90
C GLY A 238 3.74 -10.73 5.69
N LEU A 239 3.36 -11.18 4.50
CA LEU A 239 3.37 -12.61 4.17
C LEU A 239 4.79 -13.18 4.17
N GLU A 240 5.70 -12.49 3.51
CA GLU A 240 7.10 -12.89 3.37
C GLU A 240 7.73 -13.02 4.75
N TYR A 241 7.69 -11.96 5.56
CA TYR A 241 8.25 -11.96 6.91
C TYR A 241 7.59 -12.99 7.83
N LYS A 242 6.28 -13.20 7.68
CA LYS A 242 5.54 -14.21 8.46
C LYS A 242 6.06 -15.62 8.21
N TYR A 243 6.16 -16.03 6.95
CA TYR A 243 6.52 -17.42 6.64
C TYR A 243 8.02 -17.67 6.76
N LEU A 244 8.85 -16.69 6.41
CA LEU A 244 10.31 -16.77 6.59
C LEU A 244 10.70 -16.84 8.06
N THR A 245 10.11 -16.01 8.94
CA THR A 245 10.31 -16.08 10.39
C THR A 245 9.92 -17.43 10.93
N ARG A 246 8.78 -18.00 10.50
CA ARG A 246 8.35 -19.34 10.93
C ARG A 246 9.33 -20.44 10.53
N HIS A 247 9.90 -20.34 9.33
CA HIS A 247 10.93 -21.28 8.87
C HIS A 247 12.22 -21.13 9.70
N ILE A 248 12.71 -19.91 9.93
CA ILE A 248 13.93 -19.64 10.71
C ILE A 248 13.77 -20.16 12.16
N LEU A 249 12.57 -20.08 12.72
CA LEU A 249 12.27 -20.61 14.08
C LEU A 249 12.03 -22.14 14.10
N GLY A 250 12.16 -22.84 12.97
CA GLY A 250 11.95 -24.29 12.91
C GLY A 250 10.48 -24.73 12.90
N GLU A 251 9.52 -23.81 12.77
CA GLU A 251 8.09 -24.11 12.71
C GLU A 251 7.67 -24.72 11.36
N LEU A 252 8.45 -24.52 10.32
CA LEU A 252 8.20 -24.99 8.95
C LEU A 252 9.51 -25.46 8.31
N SER A 253 9.45 -26.54 7.55
CA SER A 253 10.52 -26.89 6.59
C SER A 253 10.63 -25.84 5.49
N TYR A 254 11.73 -25.84 4.72
CA TYR A 254 11.91 -24.91 3.59
C TYR A 254 10.81 -25.10 2.53
N ASP A 255 10.51 -26.35 2.19
CA ASP A 255 9.50 -26.67 1.16
C ASP A 255 8.09 -26.26 1.60
N GLU A 256 7.75 -26.46 2.88
CA GLU A 256 6.47 -26.00 3.43
C GLU A 256 6.39 -24.47 3.43
N MET A 257 7.44 -23.80 3.86
CA MET A 257 7.53 -22.34 3.85
C MET A 257 7.34 -21.80 2.43
N PHE A 258 8.06 -22.32 1.44
CA PHE A 258 7.95 -21.89 0.04
C PHE A 258 6.53 -22.10 -0.49
N ARG A 259 5.97 -23.32 -0.34
CA ARG A 259 4.63 -23.65 -0.83
C ARG A 259 3.54 -22.77 -0.21
N LEU A 260 3.61 -22.56 1.11
CA LEU A 260 2.63 -21.76 1.85
C LEU A 260 2.75 -20.28 1.50
N LEU A 261 3.97 -19.75 1.42
CA LEU A 261 4.23 -18.36 1.07
C LEU A 261 3.78 -18.08 -0.37
N ASN A 262 4.18 -18.90 -1.34
CA ASN A 262 3.78 -18.75 -2.73
C ASN A 262 2.25 -18.73 -2.87
N THR A 263 1.56 -19.67 -2.22
CA THR A 263 0.10 -19.71 -2.20
C THR A 263 -0.50 -18.43 -1.59
N ALA A 264 0.07 -17.96 -0.49
CA ALA A 264 -0.41 -16.75 0.20
C ALA A 264 -0.23 -15.48 -0.66
N ILE A 265 0.87 -15.37 -1.42
CA ILE A 265 1.11 -14.25 -2.34
C ILE A 265 0.11 -14.29 -3.52
N HIS A 266 -0.19 -15.47 -4.08
CA HIS A 266 -1.22 -15.61 -5.10
C HIS A 266 -2.61 -15.16 -4.60
N GLN A 267 -2.96 -15.55 -3.37
CA GLN A 267 -4.20 -15.10 -2.73
C GLN A 267 -4.20 -13.58 -2.46
N PHE A 268 -3.04 -13.03 -2.11
CA PHE A 268 -2.89 -11.58 -1.92
C PHE A 268 -3.12 -10.82 -3.22
N ALA A 269 -2.53 -11.25 -4.34
CA ALA A 269 -2.77 -10.66 -5.65
C ALA A 269 -4.27 -10.71 -6.05
N LYS A 270 -4.95 -11.82 -5.76
CA LYS A 270 -6.41 -11.95 -5.96
C LYS A 270 -7.19 -10.92 -5.12
N ARG A 271 -6.81 -10.74 -3.84
CA ARG A 271 -7.45 -9.74 -2.95
C ARG A 271 -7.23 -8.32 -3.45
N GLN A 272 -6.03 -7.98 -3.95
CA GLN A 272 -5.76 -6.68 -4.55
C GLN A 272 -6.72 -6.41 -5.73
N MET A 273 -6.86 -7.35 -6.66
CA MET A 273 -7.79 -7.21 -7.78
C MET A 273 -9.26 -7.10 -7.33
N THR A 274 -9.66 -7.83 -6.30
CA THR A 274 -11.00 -7.70 -5.71
C THR A 274 -11.22 -6.32 -5.13
N TRP A 275 -10.18 -5.74 -4.49
CA TRP A 275 -10.22 -4.38 -3.95
C TRP A 275 -10.39 -3.35 -5.07
N PHE A 276 -9.60 -3.42 -6.13
CA PHE A 276 -9.70 -2.49 -7.25
C PHE A 276 -11.07 -2.54 -7.94
N ARG A 277 -11.64 -3.73 -8.14
CA ARG A 277 -13.01 -3.90 -8.63
C ARG A 277 -14.06 -3.31 -7.68
N ARG A 278 -13.81 -3.33 -6.37
CA ARG A 278 -14.67 -2.65 -5.40
C ARG A 278 -14.58 -1.14 -5.57
N MET A 279 -13.39 -0.58 -5.77
CA MET A 279 -13.20 0.85 -6.04
C MET A 279 -14.00 1.28 -7.28
N GLU A 280 -13.97 0.50 -8.35
CA GLU A 280 -14.77 0.76 -9.56
C GLU A 280 -16.28 0.75 -9.28
N ARG A 281 -16.78 -0.26 -8.57
CA ARG A 281 -18.20 -0.32 -8.18
C ARG A 281 -18.64 0.84 -7.29
N GLN A 282 -17.70 1.48 -6.61
CA GLN A 282 -17.91 2.68 -5.79
C GLN A 282 -17.74 3.98 -6.60
N GLY A 283 -17.65 3.90 -7.92
CA GLY A 283 -17.62 5.05 -8.83
C GLY A 283 -16.22 5.58 -9.17
N MET A 284 -15.14 4.92 -8.73
CA MET A 284 -13.79 5.31 -9.17
C MET A 284 -13.53 4.79 -10.58
N LYS A 285 -13.20 5.67 -11.50
CA LYS A 285 -12.86 5.28 -12.88
C LYS A 285 -11.41 4.82 -12.94
N ILE A 286 -11.18 3.54 -13.27
CA ILE A 286 -9.84 2.97 -13.49
C ILE A 286 -9.65 2.75 -14.99
N HIS A 287 -8.59 3.34 -15.57
CA HIS A 287 -8.16 3.09 -16.94
C HIS A 287 -7.25 1.86 -16.95
N TRP A 288 -7.77 0.71 -17.32
CA TRP A 288 -6.98 -0.52 -17.37
C TRP A 288 -6.07 -0.54 -18.58
N ILE A 289 -4.78 -0.76 -18.33
CA ILE A 289 -3.70 -0.87 -19.32
C ILE A 289 -3.28 -2.34 -19.39
N GLU A 290 -3.10 -2.85 -20.64
CA GLU A 290 -2.58 -4.20 -20.86
C GLU A 290 -1.20 -4.36 -20.25
N GLY A 291 -1.09 -5.25 -19.25
CA GLY A 291 0.11 -5.36 -18.43
C GLY A 291 1.25 -6.13 -19.10
N ASN A 292 1.01 -6.81 -20.23
CA ASN A 292 2.04 -7.55 -20.96
C ASN A 292 2.79 -6.68 -21.98
N LEU A 293 2.30 -5.49 -22.28
CA LEU A 293 3.03 -4.52 -23.10
C LEU A 293 4.38 -4.14 -22.46
N PRO A 294 5.36 -3.72 -23.26
CA PRO A 294 6.59 -3.10 -22.74
C PRO A 294 6.29 -1.88 -21.85
N SER A 295 7.11 -1.63 -20.82
CA SER A 295 6.90 -0.49 -19.91
C SER A 295 6.88 0.85 -20.66
N SER A 296 7.70 1.03 -21.69
CA SER A 296 7.73 2.23 -22.53
C SER A 296 6.40 2.47 -23.26
N GLU A 297 5.75 1.42 -23.74
CA GLU A 297 4.47 1.52 -24.42
C GLU A 297 3.33 1.85 -23.43
N LYS A 298 3.31 1.23 -22.25
CA LYS A 298 2.39 1.58 -21.17
C LYS A 298 2.51 3.05 -20.79
N VAL A 299 3.74 3.54 -20.63
CA VAL A 299 4.03 4.95 -20.32
C VAL A 299 3.48 5.86 -21.43
N LYS A 300 3.71 5.51 -22.70
CA LYS A 300 3.19 6.27 -23.84
C LYS A 300 1.67 6.37 -23.81
N ILE A 301 0.97 5.24 -23.65
CA ILE A 301 -0.52 5.19 -23.58
C ILE A 301 -1.03 6.05 -22.43
N ILE A 302 -0.44 5.93 -21.23
CA ILE A 302 -0.85 6.70 -20.06
C ILE A 302 -0.67 8.20 -20.29
N ARG A 303 0.48 8.60 -20.85
CA ARG A 303 0.75 10.00 -21.18
C ARG A 303 -0.29 10.55 -22.18
N GLU A 304 -0.57 9.83 -23.26
CA GLU A 304 -1.58 10.23 -24.24
C GLU A 304 -2.96 10.43 -23.59
N ILE A 305 -3.39 9.53 -22.70
CA ILE A 305 -4.66 9.69 -21.97
C ILE A 305 -4.65 10.91 -21.06
N LEU A 306 -3.52 11.19 -20.40
CA LEU A 306 -3.34 12.39 -19.56
C LEU A 306 -3.39 13.68 -20.40
N GLU A 307 -2.87 13.65 -21.64
CA GLU A 307 -2.83 14.79 -22.56
C GLU A 307 -4.16 15.02 -23.29
N MET A 308 -4.85 13.96 -23.76
CA MET A 308 -6.11 14.07 -24.52
C MET A 308 -7.26 14.76 -23.77
N LYS A 309 -7.27 14.74 -22.44
CA LYS A 309 -8.30 15.44 -21.64
C LYS A 309 -8.03 16.94 -21.47
N ARG A 310 -7.12 17.52 -22.25
CA ARG A 310 -6.86 18.96 -22.34
C ARG A 310 -7.94 19.71 -23.12
N ASP A 311 -8.61 19.04 -24.05
CA ASP A 311 -9.43 19.67 -25.08
C ASP A 311 -10.95 19.60 -24.79
N VAL A 312 -11.36 19.12 -23.58
CA VAL A 312 -12.78 18.87 -23.27
C VAL A 312 -13.26 19.54 -21.97
N ASP A 313 -12.39 20.23 -21.23
CA ASP A 313 -12.70 21.09 -20.07
C ASP A 313 -12.26 22.54 -20.40
#